data_8efe2d95abb46948d5a7135b6fd92b40
#
_entry.id   8efe2d95abb46948d5a7135b6fd92b40
#
_cell.length_a   1.000
_cell.length_b   1.000
_cell.length_c   1.000
_cell.angle_alpha   90.00
_cell.angle_beta   90.00
_cell.angle_gamma   90.00
#
_symmetry.space_group_name_H-M   'P 1'
#
loop_
_entity.id
_entity.type
_entity.pdbx_description
1 polymer ?
#
loop_
_entity_poly.entity_id
_entity_poly.type
_entity_poly.pdbx_seq_one_letter_code
_entity_poly.pdbx_strand_id
1 'polypeptide(L)'
;MPAKNICVLPDNIGFEVGALIEPFAVAYRAVKQAHPVKNKTIMVCGSGTIGLMVLKVLKLHKAAKVIMIDLSDERLTLAMQHGADLSINPMKESIDERLEAEGIRQSINITFEAVGVTATVHQTIQYVKNKGLIVWVGNSDPMISLNMQQVVTRELHIQGTYVYTDEDFRDSIKLISENNIDFTGIISKKVGLFEAAAIFDVLSMGAGSLIKVLVDVSR
;
A
#
# COMPACT_ATOMS: atom_id res chain seq x y z
N MET A 1 -4.96 -3.88 -28.86
CA MET A 1 -5.74 -3.52 -27.64
C MET A 1 -6.99 -2.78 -28.09
N PRO A 2 -8.19 -3.06 -27.53
CA PRO A 2 -9.41 -2.31 -27.87
C PRO A 2 -9.27 -0.83 -27.50
N ALA A 3 -9.73 0.09 -28.35
CA ALA A 3 -9.62 1.54 -28.13
C ALA A 3 -10.27 2.01 -26.82
N LYS A 4 -11.32 1.31 -26.36
CA LYS A 4 -11.99 1.61 -25.07
C LYS A 4 -11.09 1.47 -23.84
N ASN A 5 -9.99 0.70 -23.95
CA ASN A 5 -9.03 0.45 -22.88
C ASN A 5 -7.84 1.43 -22.92
N ILE A 6 -7.87 2.41 -23.79
CA ILE A 6 -6.84 3.45 -23.92
C ILE A 6 -7.30 4.66 -23.10
N CYS A 7 -6.43 5.13 -22.22
CA CYS A 7 -6.61 6.38 -21.50
C CYS A 7 -5.51 7.35 -21.94
N VAL A 8 -5.91 8.54 -22.36
CA VAL A 8 -4.97 9.62 -22.67
C VAL A 8 -4.43 10.19 -21.37
N LEU A 9 -3.11 10.32 -21.25
CA LEU A 9 -2.50 10.98 -20.12
C LEU A 9 -2.68 12.51 -20.25
N PRO A 10 -3.08 13.21 -19.17
CA PRO A 10 -3.02 14.66 -19.11
C PRO A 10 -1.60 15.20 -19.35
N ASP A 11 -1.46 16.38 -19.93
CA ASP A 11 -0.17 16.98 -20.29
C ASP A 11 0.76 17.20 -19.10
N ASN A 12 0.20 17.31 -17.89
CA ASN A 12 0.94 17.48 -16.64
C ASN A 12 1.40 16.14 -16.02
N ILE A 13 1.13 14.99 -16.65
CA ILE A 13 1.58 13.67 -16.21
C ILE A 13 2.64 13.13 -17.18
N GLY A 14 3.91 13.15 -16.76
CA GLY A 14 5.00 12.51 -17.50
C GLY A 14 4.94 10.98 -17.46
N PHE A 15 5.67 10.30 -18.35
CA PHE A 15 5.65 8.83 -18.45
C PHE A 15 6.04 8.10 -17.18
N GLU A 16 6.93 8.65 -16.37
CA GLU A 16 7.35 8.04 -15.10
C GLU A 16 6.18 7.99 -14.10
N VAL A 17 5.48 9.10 -13.93
CA VAL A 17 4.27 9.15 -13.11
C VAL A 17 3.17 8.32 -13.77
N GLY A 18 3.08 8.34 -15.10
CA GLY A 18 2.18 7.50 -15.89
C GLY A 18 2.32 6.01 -15.55
N ALA A 19 3.55 5.52 -15.37
CA ALA A 19 3.83 4.13 -14.98
C ALA A 19 3.43 3.81 -13.52
N LEU A 20 3.16 4.82 -12.70
CA LEU A 20 2.68 4.65 -11.32
C LEU A 20 1.15 4.69 -11.20
N ILE A 21 0.43 5.06 -12.26
CA ILE A 21 -1.04 5.10 -12.23
C ILE A 21 -1.63 3.72 -11.95
N GLU A 22 -1.05 2.67 -12.52
CA GLU A 22 -1.54 1.30 -12.32
C GLU A 22 -1.50 0.88 -10.84
N PRO A 23 -0.34 0.88 -10.14
CA PRO A 23 -0.32 0.53 -8.72
C PRO A 23 -1.09 1.54 -7.85
N PHE A 24 -1.21 2.80 -8.26
CA PHE A 24 -2.06 3.76 -7.58
C PHE A 24 -3.55 3.40 -7.70
N ALA A 25 -4.01 2.92 -8.85
CA ALA A 25 -5.38 2.48 -9.05
C ALA A 25 -5.74 1.25 -8.20
N VAL A 26 -4.79 0.31 -8.01
CA VAL A 26 -4.95 -0.81 -7.07
C VAL A 26 -5.18 -0.29 -5.64
N ALA A 27 -4.36 0.65 -5.20
CA ALA A 27 -4.49 1.26 -3.87
C ALA A 27 -5.78 2.09 -3.73
N TYR A 28 -6.12 2.85 -4.76
CA TYR A 28 -7.37 3.63 -4.80
C TYR A 28 -8.59 2.72 -4.64
N ARG A 29 -8.65 1.62 -5.37
CA ARG A 29 -9.69 0.60 -5.25
C ARG A 29 -9.79 0.08 -3.82
N ALA A 30 -8.65 -0.30 -3.23
CA ALA A 30 -8.61 -0.83 -1.87
C ALA A 30 -9.16 0.18 -0.85
N VAL A 31 -8.74 1.44 -0.94
CA VAL A 31 -9.21 2.52 -0.05
C VAL A 31 -10.68 2.85 -0.32
N LYS A 32 -11.13 2.86 -1.58
CA LYS A 32 -12.55 3.08 -1.95
C LYS A 32 -13.47 2.03 -1.30
N GLN A 33 -13.03 0.77 -1.22
CA GLN A 33 -13.77 -0.30 -0.53
C GLN A 33 -13.77 -0.16 1.00
N ALA A 34 -12.80 0.56 1.56
CA ALA A 34 -12.70 0.81 3.01
C ALA A 34 -13.44 2.08 3.48
N HIS A 35 -14.06 2.83 2.58
CA HIS A 35 -14.70 4.09 2.95
C HIS A 35 -15.83 3.95 3.99
N PRO A 36 -15.96 4.94 4.90
CA PRO A 36 -15.20 6.18 5.01
C PRO A 36 -13.89 6.02 5.79
N VAL A 37 -12.77 6.56 5.25
CA VAL A 37 -11.45 6.56 5.92
C VAL A 37 -11.12 7.88 6.62
N LYS A 38 -11.88 8.93 6.33
CA LYS A 38 -11.70 10.26 6.93
C LYS A 38 -11.79 10.20 8.46
N ASN A 39 -10.86 10.85 9.13
CA ASN A 39 -10.76 10.90 10.60
C ASN A 39 -10.57 9.51 11.27
N LYS A 40 -10.10 8.50 10.54
CA LYS A 40 -9.81 7.17 11.08
C LYS A 40 -8.32 7.01 11.36
N THR A 41 -8.01 6.20 12.38
CA THR A 41 -6.67 5.65 12.61
C THR A 41 -6.56 4.37 11.82
N ILE A 42 -5.55 4.29 10.96
CA ILE A 42 -5.39 3.21 9.97
C ILE A 42 -3.97 2.66 10.04
N MET A 43 -3.84 1.35 9.99
CA MET A 43 -2.56 0.67 9.91
C MET A 43 -2.41 0.00 8.54
N VAL A 44 -1.23 0.08 7.97
CA VAL A 44 -0.87 -0.57 6.70
C VAL A 44 0.33 -1.48 6.96
N CYS A 45 0.16 -2.76 6.73
CA CYS A 45 1.23 -3.76 6.79
C CYS A 45 1.83 -3.92 5.40
N GLY A 46 3.11 -3.55 5.28
CA GLY A 46 3.86 -3.47 4.04
C GLY A 46 4.02 -2.03 3.53
N SER A 47 5.26 -1.59 3.35
CA SER A 47 5.64 -0.27 2.79
C SER A 47 6.31 -0.42 1.40
N GLY A 48 5.95 -1.47 0.66
CA GLY A 48 6.31 -1.62 -0.76
C GLY A 48 5.49 -0.68 -1.64
N THR A 49 5.54 -0.89 -2.95
CA THR A 49 4.82 -0.06 -3.93
C THR A 49 3.35 0.12 -3.56
N ILE A 50 2.62 -0.97 -3.29
CA ILE A 50 1.18 -0.91 -3.00
C ILE A 50 0.91 -0.22 -1.65
N GLY A 51 1.66 -0.56 -0.59
CA GLY A 51 1.47 0.07 0.72
C GLY A 51 1.72 1.58 0.70
N LEU A 52 2.76 2.05 -0.02
CA LEU A 52 3.02 3.46 -0.22
C LEU A 52 1.92 4.16 -1.03
N MET A 53 1.36 3.49 -2.06
CA MET A 53 0.20 4.02 -2.80
C MET A 53 -1.05 4.10 -1.91
N VAL A 54 -1.30 3.09 -1.06
CA VAL A 54 -2.37 3.11 -0.06
C VAL A 54 -2.20 4.30 0.88
N LEU A 55 -0.99 4.53 1.41
CA LEU A 55 -0.67 5.70 2.24
C LEU A 55 -1.04 7.01 1.52
N LYS A 56 -0.64 7.17 0.25
CA LYS A 56 -0.96 8.37 -0.55
C LYS A 56 -2.46 8.61 -0.65
N VAL A 57 -3.21 7.57 -1.00
CA VAL A 57 -4.66 7.67 -1.13
C VAL A 57 -5.31 7.97 0.22
N LEU A 58 -4.87 7.35 1.32
CA LEU A 58 -5.38 7.61 2.67
C LEU A 58 -5.17 9.07 3.10
N LYS A 59 -4.00 9.64 2.79
CA LYS A 59 -3.69 11.05 3.11
C LYS A 59 -4.55 12.00 2.27
N LEU A 60 -4.78 11.71 0.99
CA LEU A 60 -5.72 12.46 0.14
C LEU A 60 -7.14 12.47 0.73
N HIS A 61 -7.58 11.32 1.26
CA HIS A 61 -8.90 11.18 1.87
C HIS A 61 -8.95 11.55 3.35
N LYS A 62 -7.90 12.25 3.87
CA LYS A 62 -7.85 12.84 5.21
C LYS A 62 -8.03 11.81 6.33
N ALA A 63 -7.37 10.64 6.23
CA ALA A 63 -7.19 9.76 7.37
C ALA A 63 -6.53 10.54 8.53
N ALA A 64 -6.97 10.30 9.78
CA ALA A 64 -6.46 11.05 10.93
C ALA A 64 -5.02 10.64 11.29
N LYS A 65 -4.76 9.34 11.29
CA LYS A 65 -3.42 8.79 11.56
C LYS A 65 -3.20 7.56 10.67
N VAL A 66 -2.06 7.50 9.99
CA VAL A 66 -1.63 6.34 9.19
C VAL A 66 -0.34 5.77 9.78
N ILE A 67 -0.39 4.52 10.18
CA ILE A 67 0.70 3.74 10.76
C ILE A 67 1.21 2.79 9.70
N MET A 68 2.52 2.82 9.40
CA MET A 68 3.15 1.95 8.43
C MET A 68 4.01 0.89 9.13
N ILE A 69 3.88 -0.37 8.73
CA ILE A 69 4.67 -1.48 9.26
C ILE A 69 5.43 -2.15 8.10
N ASP A 70 6.74 -2.29 8.25
CA ASP A 70 7.61 -2.98 7.29
C ASP A 70 8.87 -3.50 7.99
N LEU A 71 9.57 -4.46 7.37
CA LEU A 71 10.85 -4.97 7.85
C LEU A 71 12.04 -4.10 7.40
N SER A 72 11.86 -3.24 6.39
CA SER A 72 12.89 -2.35 5.84
C SER A 72 12.77 -0.94 6.39
N ASP A 73 13.81 -0.48 7.06
CA ASP A 73 13.88 0.90 7.57
C ASP A 73 13.90 1.94 6.44
N GLU A 74 14.49 1.61 5.29
CA GLU A 74 14.53 2.50 4.13
C GLU A 74 13.12 2.74 3.60
N ARG A 75 12.29 1.68 3.51
CA ARG A 75 10.89 1.79 3.09
C ARG A 75 10.06 2.56 4.12
N LEU A 76 10.29 2.33 5.41
CA LEU A 76 9.63 3.06 6.49
C LEU A 76 10.04 4.53 6.50
N THR A 77 11.32 4.84 6.26
CA THR A 77 11.80 6.22 6.11
C THR A 77 11.07 6.92 4.96
N LEU A 78 10.95 6.25 3.81
CA LEU A 78 10.21 6.79 2.68
C LEU A 78 8.72 6.98 3.01
N ALA A 79 8.10 6.04 3.72
CA ALA A 79 6.72 6.18 4.16
C ALA A 79 6.52 7.41 5.05
N MET A 80 7.45 7.70 5.97
CA MET A 80 7.42 8.91 6.80
C MET A 80 7.57 10.18 5.96
N GLN A 81 8.46 10.20 4.96
CA GLN A 81 8.59 11.31 4.02
C GLN A 81 7.30 11.55 3.22
N HIS A 82 6.55 10.49 2.96
CA HIS A 82 5.25 10.54 2.27
C HIS A 82 4.05 10.77 3.17
N GLY A 83 4.28 11.13 4.43
CA GLY A 83 3.25 11.60 5.35
C GLY A 83 2.63 10.50 6.22
N ALA A 84 3.30 9.36 6.43
CA ALA A 84 2.94 8.45 7.51
C ALA A 84 3.11 9.17 8.86
N ASP A 85 2.22 8.90 9.79
CA ASP A 85 2.24 9.52 11.12
C ASP A 85 3.05 8.70 12.13
N LEU A 86 3.25 7.41 11.84
CA LEU A 86 4.05 6.47 12.62
C LEU A 86 4.58 5.38 11.71
N SER A 87 5.82 4.94 11.97
CA SER A 87 6.43 3.77 11.33
C SER A 87 6.96 2.80 12.38
N ILE A 88 6.80 1.50 12.16
CA ILE A 88 7.23 0.46 13.10
C ILE A 88 7.93 -0.66 12.32
N ASN A 89 9.16 -0.96 12.71
CA ASN A 89 9.89 -2.13 12.22
C ASN A 89 9.81 -3.25 13.29
N PRO A 90 9.00 -4.30 13.07
CA PRO A 90 8.82 -5.38 14.05
C PRO A 90 10.07 -6.24 14.29
N MET A 91 11.13 -6.07 13.48
CA MET A 91 12.43 -6.69 13.74
C MET A 91 13.26 -5.93 14.77
N LYS A 92 12.88 -4.69 15.11
CA LYS A 92 13.65 -3.79 15.99
C LYS A 92 12.89 -3.37 17.25
N GLU A 93 11.58 -3.33 17.18
CA GLU A 93 10.74 -2.90 18.28
C GLU A 93 9.42 -3.70 18.34
N SER A 94 8.81 -3.75 19.49
CA SER A 94 7.51 -4.36 19.70
C SER A 94 6.40 -3.46 19.15
N ILE A 95 5.56 -3.99 18.26
CA ILE A 95 4.39 -3.27 17.78
C ILE A 95 3.45 -2.92 18.94
N ASP A 96 3.21 -3.86 19.87
CA ASP A 96 2.33 -3.65 21.01
C ASP A 96 2.82 -2.50 21.90
N GLU A 97 4.10 -2.52 22.32
CA GLU A 97 4.69 -1.47 23.17
C GLU A 97 4.66 -0.10 22.46
N ARG A 98 4.94 -0.09 21.15
CA ARG A 98 4.93 1.15 20.39
C ARG A 98 3.52 1.73 20.27
N LEU A 99 2.51 0.91 20.00
CA LEU A 99 1.11 1.35 19.92
C LEU A 99 0.55 1.78 21.28
N GLU A 100 0.97 1.14 22.38
CA GLU A 100 0.63 1.54 23.76
C GLU A 100 1.25 2.90 24.09
N ALA A 101 2.53 3.10 23.81
CA ALA A 101 3.22 4.37 24.03
C ALA A 101 2.57 5.54 23.30
N GLU A 102 2.01 5.29 22.11
CA GLU A 102 1.25 6.27 21.32
C GLU A 102 -0.22 6.40 21.77
N GLY A 103 -0.70 5.57 22.68
CA GLY A 103 -2.09 5.56 23.15
C GLY A 103 -3.11 5.11 22.12
N ILE A 104 -2.69 4.35 21.10
CA ILE A 104 -3.54 3.99 19.96
C ILE A 104 -3.77 2.49 19.79
N ARG A 105 -3.27 1.65 20.72
CA ARG A 105 -3.33 0.18 20.65
C ARG A 105 -4.74 -0.36 20.35
N GLN A 106 -5.78 0.27 20.84
CA GLN A 106 -7.17 -0.15 20.69
C GLN A 106 -8.03 0.77 19.81
N SER A 107 -7.41 1.70 19.10
CA SER A 107 -8.11 2.71 18.31
C SER A 107 -7.99 2.53 16.79
N ILE A 108 -7.28 1.49 16.32
CA ILE A 108 -7.09 1.25 14.89
C ILE A 108 -8.39 0.80 14.26
N ASN A 109 -8.98 1.66 13.45
CA ASN A 109 -10.28 1.45 12.84
C ASN A 109 -10.24 0.48 11.66
N ILE A 110 -9.18 0.59 10.85
CA ILE A 110 -9.01 -0.13 9.59
C ILE A 110 -7.56 -0.59 9.50
N THR A 111 -7.36 -1.81 9.03
CA THR A 111 -6.02 -2.30 8.67
C THR A 111 -5.97 -2.69 7.21
N PHE A 112 -4.87 -2.36 6.53
CA PHE A 112 -4.57 -2.82 5.17
C PHE A 112 -3.42 -3.81 5.22
N GLU A 113 -3.57 -4.89 4.49
CA GLU A 113 -2.54 -5.90 4.28
C GLU A 113 -2.04 -5.79 2.83
N ALA A 114 -0.76 -5.45 2.62
CA ALA A 114 -0.19 -5.17 1.31
C ALA A 114 1.09 -6.00 1.01
N VAL A 115 1.23 -7.17 1.64
CA VAL A 115 2.35 -8.11 1.45
C VAL A 115 1.85 -9.47 0.97
N GLY A 116 0.81 -10.00 1.60
CA GLY A 116 0.20 -11.28 1.26
C GLY A 116 0.87 -12.48 1.91
N VAL A 117 1.37 -12.35 3.15
CA VAL A 117 1.97 -13.46 3.90
C VAL A 117 1.31 -13.67 5.25
N THR A 118 1.45 -14.85 5.81
CA THR A 118 0.80 -15.23 7.08
C THR A 118 1.06 -14.22 8.20
N ALA A 119 2.29 -13.75 8.36
CA ALA A 119 2.67 -12.83 9.45
C ALA A 119 1.90 -11.50 9.37
N THR A 120 1.81 -10.89 8.19
CA THR A 120 1.14 -9.60 8.01
C THR A 120 -0.38 -9.72 8.05
N VAL A 121 -0.94 -10.83 7.58
CA VAL A 121 -2.37 -11.13 7.75
C VAL A 121 -2.73 -11.24 9.23
N HIS A 122 -1.92 -11.94 10.04
CA HIS A 122 -2.13 -12.03 11.50
C HIS A 122 -2.01 -10.65 12.17
N GLN A 123 -1.05 -9.82 11.78
CA GLN A 123 -0.92 -8.45 12.30
C GLN A 123 -2.20 -7.64 12.04
N THR A 124 -2.78 -7.72 10.83
CA THR A 124 -4.00 -6.98 10.53
C THR A 124 -5.19 -7.41 11.39
N ILE A 125 -5.30 -8.71 11.69
CA ILE A 125 -6.34 -9.24 12.59
C ILE A 125 -6.05 -8.81 14.04
N GLN A 126 -4.80 -8.91 14.49
CA GLN A 126 -4.41 -8.63 15.88
C GLN A 126 -4.68 -7.17 16.26
N TYR A 127 -4.29 -6.23 15.38
CA TYR A 127 -4.24 -4.81 15.73
C TYR A 127 -5.48 -4.00 15.38
N VAL A 128 -6.36 -4.49 14.53
CA VAL A 128 -7.63 -3.80 14.27
C VAL A 128 -8.50 -3.83 15.54
N LYS A 129 -9.25 -2.77 15.82
CA LYS A 129 -10.20 -2.75 16.95
C LYS A 129 -11.38 -3.71 16.73
N ASN A 130 -12.15 -4.00 17.78
CA ASN A 130 -13.40 -4.75 17.65
C ASN A 130 -14.35 -4.04 16.66
N LYS A 131 -15.06 -4.81 15.84
CA LYS A 131 -15.93 -4.34 14.74
C LYS A 131 -15.17 -3.52 13.69
N GLY A 132 -13.84 -3.64 13.64
CA GLY A 132 -13.00 -2.95 12.67
C GLY A 132 -12.98 -3.64 11.32
N LEU A 133 -12.46 -2.94 10.32
CA LEU A 133 -12.36 -3.42 8.95
C LEU A 133 -10.92 -3.79 8.62
N ILE A 134 -10.76 -4.92 7.97
CA ILE A 134 -9.50 -5.42 7.43
C ILE A 134 -9.62 -5.46 5.91
N VAL A 135 -8.69 -4.87 5.19
CA VAL A 135 -8.63 -4.91 3.72
C VAL A 135 -7.39 -5.67 3.29
N TRP A 136 -7.58 -6.79 2.60
CA TRP A 136 -6.49 -7.60 2.07
C TRP A 136 -6.25 -7.32 0.58
N VAL A 137 -5.06 -6.86 0.27
CA VAL A 137 -4.58 -6.53 -1.08
C VAL A 137 -3.47 -7.50 -1.51
N GLY A 138 -2.58 -7.85 -0.57
CA GLY A 138 -1.49 -8.78 -0.81
C GLY A 138 -2.00 -10.21 -1.05
N ASN A 139 -1.35 -10.95 -1.94
CA ASN A 139 -1.73 -12.32 -2.30
C ASN A 139 -0.52 -13.20 -2.63
N SER A 140 0.60 -13.03 -1.93
CA SER A 140 1.83 -13.81 -2.17
C SER A 140 1.66 -15.28 -1.78
N ASP A 141 1.09 -15.54 -0.60
CA ASP A 141 0.80 -16.89 -0.14
C ASP A 141 -0.63 -17.29 -0.53
N PRO A 142 -0.83 -18.41 -1.26
CA PRO A 142 -2.16 -18.85 -1.67
C PRO A 142 -2.99 -19.41 -0.51
N MET A 143 -2.35 -19.86 0.56
CA MET A 143 -2.99 -20.49 1.72
C MET A 143 -2.46 -19.89 3.01
N ILE A 144 -3.37 -19.32 3.81
CA ILE A 144 -3.05 -18.72 5.11
C ILE A 144 -3.93 -19.33 6.17
N SER A 145 -3.32 -19.90 7.21
CA SER A 145 -4.05 -20.36 8.40
C SER A 145 -4.31 -19.19 9.33
N LEU A 146 -5.52 -19.05 9.82
CA LEU A 146 -5.90 -17.98 10.75
C LEU A 146 -6.77 -18.50 11.90
N ASN A 147 -6.74 -17.80 13.03
CA ASN A 147 -7.62 -18.07 14.14
C ASN A 147 -8.99 -17.43 13.90
N MET A 148 -9.93 -18.25 13.38
CA MET A 148 -11.29 -17.80 13.08
C MET A 148 -12.03 -17.26 14.33
N GLN A 149 -11.72 -17.77 15.53
CA GLN A 149 -12.36 -17.31 16.75
C GLN A 149 -12.09 -15.81 17.00
N GLN A 150 -10.88 -15.32 16.70
CA GLN A 150 -10.59 -13.87 16.79
C GLN A 150 -11.45 -13.03 15.85
N VAL A 151 -11.76 -13.54 14.68
CA VAL A 151 -12.64 -12.85 13.71
C VAL A 151 -14.07 -12.81 14.22
N VAL A 152 -14.59 -13.96 14.67
CA VAL A 152 -15.98 -14.11 15.08
C VAL A 152 -16.27 -13.36 16.39
N THR A 153 -15.45 -13.57 17.45
CA THR A 153 -15.68 -12.97 18.77
C THR A 153 -15.51 -11.45 18.80
N ARG A 154 -14.75 -10.91 17.87
CA ARG A 154 -14.52 -9.46 17.73
C ARG A 154 -15.37 -8.82 16.65
N GLU A 155 -16.24 -9.58 15.97
CA GLU A 155 -17.12 -9.13 14.87
C GLU A 155 -16.35 -8.37 13.80
N LEU A 156 -15.19 -8.92 13.34
CA LEU A 156 -14.33 -8.25 12.38
C LEU A 156 -14.90 -8.36 10.96
N HIS A 157 -14.75 -7.31 10.20
CA HIS A 157 -15.07 -7.28 8.78
C HIS A 157 -13.81 -7.49 7.96
N ILE A 158 -13.81 -8.47 7.04
CA ILE A 158 -12.68 -8.75 6.15
C ILE A 158 -13.12 -8.54 4.71
N GLN A 159 -12.43 -7.64 4.01
CA GLN A 159 -12.67 -7.29 2.62
C GLN A 159 -11.43 -7.63 1.78
N GLY A 160 -11.56 -8.57 0.86
CA GLY A 160 -10.58 -8.77 -0.20
C GLY A 160 -10.74 -7.70 -1.29
N THR A 161 -9.63 -7.27 -1.86
CA THR A 161 -9.61 -6.37 -3.02
C THR A 161 -8.64 -6.90 -4.07
N TYR A 162 -9.02 -6.81 -5.33
CA TYR A 162 -8.21 -7.31 -6.43
C TYR A 162 -8.25 -6.36 -7.61
N VAL A 163 -7.05 -5.95 -8.06
CA VAL A 163 -6.86 -5.04 -9.20
C VAL A 163 -7.71 -3.75 -9.04
N TYR A 164 -8.36 -3.30 -10.08
CA TYR A 164 -9.17 -2.08 -10.15
C TYR A 164 -10.18 -2.21 -11.31
N THR A 165 -11.20 -1.35 -11.33
CA THR A 165 -12.11 -1.20 -12.47
C THR A 165 -11.61 -0.10 -13.43
N ASP A 166 -12.17 -0.06 -14.65
CA ASP A 166 -11.89 1.05 -15.60
C ASP A 166 -12.19 2.42 -14.98
N GLU A 167 -13.24 2.51 -14.17
CA GLU A 167 -13.60 3.73 -13.43
C GLU A 167 -12.51 4.10 -12.42
N ASP A 168 -12.07 3.14 -11.59
CA ASP A 168 -11.02 3.37 -10.59
C ASP A 168 -9.71 3.84 -11.24
N PHE A 169 -9.38 3.32 -12.42
CA PHE A 169 -8.20 3.75 -13.18
C PHE A 169 -8.33 5.19 -13.68
N ARG A 170 -9.48 5.56 -14.25
CA ARG A 170 -9.76 6.95 -14.70
C ARG A 170 -9.78 7.93 -13.54
N ASP A 171 -10.40 7.56 -12.42
CA ASP A 171 -10.40 8.35 -11.20
C ASP A 171 -8.98 8.57 -10.68
N SER A 172 -8.12 7.55 -10.78
CA SER A 172 -6.72 7.62 -10.38
C SER A 172 -5.92 8.62 -11.23
N ILE A 173 -6.10 8.61 -12.56
CA ILE A 173 -5.50 9.60 -13.47
C ILE A 173 -5.92 11.01 -13.04
N LYS A 174 -7.22 11.21 -12.83
CA LYS A 174 -7.78 12.50 -12.41
C LYS A 174 -7.21 12.97 -11.07
N LEU A 175 -7.20 12.10 -10.06
CA LEU A 175 -6.66 12.42 -8.74
C LEU A 175 -5.17 12.82 -8.80
N ILE A 176 -4.36 12.08 -9.57
CA ILE A 176 -2.93 12.38 -9.74
C ILE A 176 -2.75 13.73 -10.43
N SER A 177 -3.50 13.99 -11.49
CA SER A 177 -3.42 15.24 -12.26
C SER A 177 -3.84 16.47 -11.44
N GLU A 178 -4.88 16.35 -10.60
CA GLU A 178 -5.47 17.49 -9.88
C GLU A 178 -4.77 17.79 -8.54
N ASN A 179 -4.08 16.81 -7.92
CA ASN A 179 -3.57 16.95 -6.54
C ASN A 179 -2.05 17.05 -6.42
N ASN A 180 -1.30 17.10 -7.53
CA ASN A 180 0.17 17.16 -7.52
C ASN A 180 0.80 16.14 -6.56
N ILE A 181 0.37 14.89 -6.65
CA ILE A 181 0.81 13.84 -5.73
C ILE A 181 2.32 13.63 -5.89
N ASP A 182 3.05 13.76 -4.78
CA ASP A 182 4.48 13.51 -4.76
C ASP A 182 4.78 12.01 -4.80
N PHE A 183 5.56 11.56 -5.79
CA PHE A 183 6.04 10.19 -5.95
C PHE A 183 7.56 10.09 -5.82
N THR A 184 8.22 11.11 -5.31
CA THR A 184 9.69 11.15 -5.16
C THR A 184 10.18 9.93 -4.38
N GLY A 185 11.23 9.26 -4.87
CA GLY A 185 11.83 8.09 -4.21
C GLY A 185 11.06 6.77 -4.38
N ILE A 186 9.83 6.77 -4.86
CA ILE A 186 9.07 5.51 -5.11
C ILE A 186 9.69 4.76 -6.30
N ILE A 187 10.11 5.46 -7.34
CA ILE A 187 10.91 4.86 -8.41
C ILE A 187 12.36 4.78 -7.94
N SER A 188 12.75 3.61 -7.47
CA SER A 188 14.08 3.37 -6.90
C SER A 188 15.17 3.27 -7.96
N LYS A 189 14.82 2.85 -9.18
CA LYS A 189 15.79 2.67 -10.26
C LYS A 189 15.11 2.77 -11.63
N LYS A 190 15.87 3.28 -12.62
CA LYS A 190 15.52 3.22 -14.06
C LYS A 190 16.62 2.48 -14.78
N VAL A 191 16.24 1.53 -15.62
CA VAL A 191 17.15 0.70 -16.40
C VAL A 191 16.73 0.68 -17.86
N GLY A 192 17.68 0.43 -18.76
CA GLY A 192 17.38 0.18 -20.17
C GLY A 192 16.79 -1.21 -20.39
N LEU A 193 16.28 -1.43 -21.60
CA LEU A 193 15.65 -2.71 -21.96
C LEU A 193 16.60 -3.91 -21.81
N PHE A 194 17.88 -3.73 -22.16
CA PHE A 194 18.89 -4.81 -22.07
C PHE A 194 19.26 -5.18 -20.65
N GLU A 195 19.02 -4.30 -19.66
CA GLU A 195 19.26 -4.56 -18.25
C GLU A 195 18.06 -5.19 -17.54
N ALA A 196 16.88 -5.24 -18.20
CA ALA A 196 15.63 -5.67 -17.60
C ALA A 196 15.73 -7.09 -17.01
N ALA A 197 16.32 -8.04 -17.72
CA ALA A 197 16.46 -9.43 -17.26
C ALA A 197 17.23 -9.49 -15.92
N ALA A 198 18.40 -8.83 -15.85
CA ALA A 198 19.22 -8.82 -14.64
C ALA A 198 18.49 -8.18 -13.44
N ILE A 199 17.69 -7.14 -13.67
CA ILE A 199 16.94 -6.50 -12.57
C ILE A 199 15.77 -7.37 -12.09
N PHE A 200 15.15 -8.18 -12.96
CA PHE A 200 14.16 -9.17 -12.55
C PHE A 200 14.76 -10.23 -11.62
N ASP A 201 15.98 -10.71 -11.90
CA ASP A 201 16.69 -11.64 -11.03
C ASP A 201 16.90 -11.04 -9.63
N VAL A 202 17.37 -9.78 -9.57
CA VAL A 202 17.57 -9.06 -8.30
C VAL A 202 16.25 -8.93 -7.52
N LEU A 203 15.16 -8.56 -8.20
CA LEU A 203 13.85 -8.42 -7.55
C LEU A 203 13.28 -9.76 -7.09
N SER A 204 13.49 -10.85 -7.85
CA SER A 204 13.02 -12.20 -7.49
C SER A 204 13.72 -12.77 -6.24
N MET A 205 14.97 -12.38 -6.00
CA MET A 205 15.73 -12.75 -4.81
C MET A 205 15.31 -11.99 -3.55
N GLY A 206 14.33 -11.09 -3.64
CA GLY A 206 13.90 -10.24 -2.52
C GLY A 206 14.98 -9.24 -2.10
N ALA A 207 15.95 -8.98 -2.98
CA ALA A 207 17.12 -8.19 -2.65
C ALA A 207 16.78 -6.70 -2.52
N GLY A 208 16.83 -6.22 -1.30
CA GLY A 208 17.06 -4.83 -0.98
C GLY A 208 15.83 -3.94 -0.85
N SER A 209 16.13 -2.66 -0.76
CA SER A 209 15.21 -1.55 -0.57
C SER A 209 14.48 -1.09 -1.84
N LEU A 210 14.63 -1.80 -2.97
CA LEU A 210 13.98 -1.45 -4.23
C LEU A 210 12.46 -1.52 -4.07
N ILE A 211 11.78 -0.44 -4.46
CA ILE A 211 10.31 -0.31 -4.37
C ILE A 211 9.70 -0.50 -5.76
N LYS A 212 10.06 0.36 -6.69
CA LYS A 212 9.63 0.27 -8.09
C LYS A 212 10.81 0.50 -9.01
N VAL A 213 10.98 -0.38 -9.99
CA VAL A 213 11.95 -0.19 -11.07
C VAL A 213 11.21 0.10 -12.36
N LEU A 214 11.65 1.10 -13.11
CA LEU A 214 11.15 1.38 -14.44
C LEU A 214 12.13 0.88 -15.50
N VAL A 215 11.60 0.28 -16.55
CA VAL A 215 12.35 -0.07 -17.76
C VAL A 215 12.09 1.00 -18.80
N ASP A 216 13.12 1.73 -19.19
CA ASP A 216 13.06 2.71 -20.26
C ASP A 216 13.31 2.01 -21.60
N VAL A 217 12.26 1.81 -22.37
CA VAL A 217 12.33 1.09 -23.66
C VAL A 217 13.00 1.90 -24.78
N SER A 218 13.30 3.17 -24.52
CA SER A 218 14.03 4.04 -25.46
C SER A 218 15.56 3.97 -25.29
N ARG A 219 16.05 3.21 -24.32
CA ARG A 219 17.47 3.01 -23.98
C ARG A 219 17.94 1.60 -24.26
#